data_975ca56b04e3d53870f1d7162be576e9
#
_entry.id   975ca56b04e3d53870f1d7162be576e9
#
_cell.length_a   1.000
_cell.length_b   1.000
_cell.length_c   1.000
_cell.angle_alpha   90.00
_cell.angle_beta   90.00
_cell.angle_gamma   90.00
#
_symmetry.space_group_name_H-M   'P 1'
#
loop_
_entity.id
_entity.type
_entity.pdbx_description
1 polymer ?
#
loop_
_entity_poly.entity_id
_entity_poly.type
_entity_poly.pdbx_seq_one_letter_code
_entity_poly.pdbx_strand_id
1 'polypeptide(L)'
;LTVHSAGRTIRYPYADLRKVNFDFAREQTFTHVMELLDKDYRYRLFYIGRVSRKKLNEIAERLQQAGVDATCSLNDNKRFYHDNRH
;
A
#
# COMPACT_ATOMS: atom_id res chain seq x y z
N LEU A 1 -0.53 5.02 -11.43
CA LEU A 1 -1.15 4.03 -10.54
C LEU A 1 -2.65 3.98 -10.77
N THR A 2 -3.15 2.82 -11.07
CA THR A 2 -4.57 2.59 -11.27
C THR A 2 -5.10 1.74 -10.12
N VAL A 3 -6.17 2.21 -9.48
CA VAL A 3 -6.79 1.53 -8.35
C VAL A 3 -8.19 1.10 -8.75
N HIS A 4 -8.50 -0.18 -8.55
CA HIS A 4 -9.83 -0.72 -8.73
C HIS A 4 -10.43 -0.99 -7.35
N SER A 5 -11.47 -0.26 -6.99
CA SER A 5 -12.08 -0.41 -5.68
C SER A 5 -13.58 -0.11 -5.75
N ALA A 6 -14.37 -0.99 -5.17
CA ALA A 6 -15.84 -0.83 -5.07
C ALA A 6 -16.51 -0.53 -6.43
N GLY A 7 -16.09 -1.23 -7.48
CA GLY A 7 -16.64 -1.03 -8.83
C GLY A 7 -16.18 0.24 -9.51
N ARG A 8 -15.26 0.96 -8.90
CA ARG A 8 -14.68 2.18 -9.45
C ARG A 8 -13.25 1.95 -9.91
N THR A 9 -12.83 2.67 -10.94
CA THR A 9 -11.44 2.74 -11.36
C THR A 9 -10.95 4.15 -11.15
N ILE A 10 -9.94 4.32 -10.30
CA ILE A 10 -9.34 5.61 -10.01
C ILE A 10 -7.90 5.58 -10.51
N ARG A 11 -7.55 6.58 -11.30
CA ARG A 11 -6.21 6.68 -11.86
C ARG A 11 -5.46 7.83 -11.24
N TYR A 12 -4.27 7.53 -10.71
CA TYR A 12 -3.37 8.54 -10.14
C TYR A 12 -2.10 8.62 -10.97
N PRO A 13 -1.83 9.74 -11.63
CA PRO A 13 -0.50 9.96 -12.19
C PRO A 13 0.54 9.95 -11.06
N TYR A 14 1.73 9.47 -11.32
CA TYR A 14 2.76 9.38 -10.28
C TYR A 14 3.09 10.76 -9.69
N ALA A 15 3.02 11.81 -10.49
CA ALA A 15 3.25 13.16 -10.01
C ALA A 15 2.24 13.63 -8.97
N ASP A 16 1.08 12.99 -8.90
CA ASP A 16 0.02 13.32 -7.94
C ASP A 16 0.15 12.53 -6.63
N LEU A 17 1.16 11.67 -6.51
CA LEU A 17 1.34 10.82 -5.34
C LEU A 17 2.51 11.33 -4.51
N ARG A 18 2.28 11.50 -3.21
CA ARG A 18 3.35 11.78 -2.25
C ARG A 18 3.82 10.52 -1.56
N LYS A 19 2.89 9.69 -1.10
CA LYS A 19 3.22 8.52 -0.31
C LYS A 19 2.22 7.41 -0.59
N VAL A 20 2.73 6.19 -0.68
CA VAL A 20 1.90 4.99 -0.80
C VAL A 20 2.45 3.94 0.15
N ASN A 21 1.59 3.31 0.93
CA ASN A 21 1.99 2.22 1.82
C ASN A 21 1.02 1.05 1.65
N PHE A 22 1.56 -0.16 1.60
CA PHE A 22 0.78 -1.39 1.60
C PHE A 22 0.87 -2.06 2.94
N ASP A 23 -0.26 -2.53 3.47
CA ASP A 23 -0.31 -3.15 4.78
C ASP A 23 -1.45 -4.17 4.85
N PHE A 24 -1.50 -4.92 5.95
CA PHE A 24 -2.64 -5.75 6.26
C PHE A 24 -3.80 -4.89 6.74
N ALA A 25 -5.02 -5.29 6.39
CA ALA A 25 -6.20 -4.67 6.96
C ALA A 25 -6.31 -5.07 8.42
N ARG A 26 -6.51 -4.10 9.31
CA ARG A 26 -6.58 -4.37 10.75
C ARG A 26 -7.81 -5.17 11.14
N GLU A 27 -8.90 -4.97 10.43
CA GLU A 27 -10.18 -5.58 10.76
C GLU A 27 -10.42 -6.90 10.04
N GLN A 28 -9.67 -7.14 8.96
CA GLN A 28 -9.82 -8.34 8.14
C GLN A 28 -8.46 -8.94 7.86
N THR A 29 -8.18 -10.06 8.47
CA THR A 29 -6.86 -10.69 8.42
C THR A 29 -6.47 -11.24 7.04
N PHE A 30 -7.42 -11.33 6.12
CA PHE A 30 -7.18 -11.95 4.81
C PHE A 30 -7.13 -10.95 3.66
N THR A 31 -7.14 -9.69 3.97
CA THR A 31 -7.12 -8.66 2.93
C THR A 31 -6.04 -7.63 3.21
N HIS A 32 -5.61 -6.99 2.16
CA HIS A 32 -4.60 -5.94 2.24
C HIS A 32 -5.24 -4.58 1.99
N VAL A 33 -4.57 -3.55 2.48
CA VAL A 33 -4.97 -2.16 2.23
C VAL A 33 -3.83 -1.41 1.58
N MET A 34 -4.18 -0.42 0.81
CA MET A 34 -3.25 0.56 0.28
C MET A 34 -3.61 1.92 0.87
N GLU A 35 -2.65 2.49 1.58
CA GLU A 35 -2.76 3.84 2.11
C GLU A 35 -2.10 4.80 1.13
N LEU A 36 -2.77 5.87 0.79
CA LEU A 36 -2.32 6.79 -0.23
C LEU A 36 -2.44 8.23 0.27
N LEU A 37 -1.38 8.99 0.10
CA LEU A 37 -1.36 10.43 0.33
C LEU A 37 -1.09 11.11 -0.99
N ASP A 38 -2.01 11.95 -1.46
CA ASP A 38 -1.85 12.63 -2.73
C ASP A 38 -1.09 13.97 -2.58
N LYS A 39 -0.88 14.66 -3.70
CA LYS A 39 -0.15 15.92 -3.74
C LYS A 39 -0.81 17.02 -2.91
N ASP A 40 -2.11 16.94 -2.68
CA ASP A 40 -2.87 17.89 -1.91
C ASP A 40 -3.00 17.49 -0.44
N TYR A 41 -2.21 16.51 -0.02
CA TYR A 41 -2.21 15.95 1.35
C TYR A 41 -3.54 15.30 1.74
N ARG A 42 -4.28 14.79 0.77
CA ARG A 42 -5.48 14.01 1.03
C ARG A 42 -5.09 12.56 1.25
N TYR A 43 -5.55 12.01 2.35
CA TYR A 43 -5.32 10.61 2.70
C TYR A 43 -6.47 9.76 2.22
N ARG A 44 -6.15 8.63 1.61
CA ARG A 44 -7.15 7.64 1.21
C ARG A 44 -6.68 6.24 1.57
N LEU A 45 -7.64 5.42 1.98
CA LEU A 45 -7.42 4.00 2.26
C LEU A 45 -8.24 3.18 1.28
N PHE A 46 -7.60 2.24 0.60
CA PHE A 46 -8.27 1.33 -0.31
C PHE A 46 -8.07 -0.10 0.15
N TYR A 47 -9.16 -0.87 0.19
CA TYR A 47 -9.08 -2.31 0.39
C TYR A 47 -8.80 -2.94 -0.97
N ILE A 48 -7.64 -3.55 -1.12
CA ILE A 48 -7.18 -4.07 -2.42
C ILE A 48 -7.30 -5.59 -2.52
N GLY A 49 -7.89 -6.22 -1.50
CA GLY A 49 -8.07 -7.65 -1.48
C GLY A 49 -6.77 -8.39 -1.21
N ARG A 50 -6.72 -9.62 -1.67
CA ARG A 50 -5.58 -10.50 -1.46
C ARG A 50 -4.58 -10.33 -2.60
N VAL A 51 -3.46 -9.71 -2.30
CA VAL A 51 -2.38 -9.53 -3.28
C VAL A 51 -1.11 -10.10 -2.66
N SER A 52 -0.33 -10.85 -3.43
CA SER A 52 0.90 -11.44 -2.90
C SER A 52 1.88 -10.36 -2.46
N ARG A 53 2.66 -10.65 -1.41
CA ARG A 53 3.70 -9.75 -0.94
C ARG A 53 4.69 -9.40 -2.04
N LYS A 54 5.06 -10.40 -2.85
CA LYS A 54 5.96 -10.20 -3.97
C LYS A 54 5.42 -9.14 -4.93
N LYS A 55 4.14 -9.24 -5.27
CA LYS A 55 3.50 -8.30 -6.18
C LYS A 55 3.46 -6.89 -5.59
N LEU A 56 3.13 -6.78 -4.31
CA LEU A 56 3.10 -5.48 -3.64
C LEU A 56 4.47 -4.84 -3.56
N ASN A 57 5.51 -5.64 -3.30
CA ASN A 57 6.89 -5.15 -3.32
C ASN A 57 7.30 -4.67 -4.70
N GLU A 58 6.91 -5.37 -5.75
CA GLU A 58 7.19 -4.94 -7.12
C GLU A 58 6.53 -3.60 -7.45
N ILE A 59 5.28 -3.42 -7.02
CA ILE A 59 4.56 -2.16 -7.21
C ILE A 59 5.24 -1.04 -6.43
N ALA A 60 5.63 -1.30 -5.18
CA ALA A 60 6.33 -0.31 -4.37
C ALA A 60 7.65 0.11 -5.02
N GLU A 61 8.41 -0.82 -5.57
CA GLU A 61 9.65 -0.51 -6.28
C GLU A 61 9.42 0.39 -7.48
N ARG A 62 8.40 0.11 -8.27
CA ARG A 62 8.05 0.94 -9.42
C ARG A 62 7.69 2.37 -9.01
N LEU A 63 6.95 2.50 -7.92
CA LEU A 63 6.59 3.80 -7.38
C LEU A 63 7.83 4.55 -6.89
N GLN A 64 8.74 3.86 -6.21
CA GLN A 64 9.99 4.43 -5.74
C GLN A 64 10.84 4.94 -6.91
N GLN A 65 10.91 4.17 -7.99
CA GLN A 65 11.64 4.57 -9.19
C GLN A 65 11.03 5.80 -9.84
N ALA A 66 9.74 6.00 -9.67
CA ALA A 66 9.04 7.18 -10.18
C ALA A 66 9.09 8.38 -9.22
N GLY A 67 9.80 8.26 -8.10
CA GLY A 67 9.96 9.34 -7.13
C GLY A 67 8.91 9.39 -6.05
N VAL A 68 8.07 8.37 -5.94
CA VAL A 68 7.03 8.30 -4.89
C VAL A 68 7.62 7.64 -3.65
N ASP A 69 7.30 8.16 -2.47
CA ASP A 69 7.67 7.53 -1.19
C ASP A 69 6.75 6.32 -0.98
N ALA A 70 7.20 5.17 -1.41
CA ALA A 70 6.41 3.94 -1.34
C ALA A 70 7.05 2.94 -0.40
N THR A 71 6.22 2.34 0.45
CA THR A 71 6.64 1.36 1.45
C THR A 71 5.69 0.17 1.43
N CYS A 72 6.15 -0.94 2.00
CA CYS A 72 5.36 -2.14 2.16
C CYS A 72 5.50 -2.61 3.60
N SER A 73 4.57 -2.24 4.45
CA SER A 73 4.62 -2.57 5.89
C SER A 73 4.40 -4.05 6.16
N LEU A 74 4.00 -4.82 5.16
CA LEU A 74 3.93 -6.27 5.28
C LEU A 74 5.28 -6.87 5.67
N ASN A 75 6.37 -6.24 5.23
CA ASN A 75 7.72 -6.70 5.52
C ASN A 75 8.08 -6.51 7.00
N ASP A 76 7.50 -5.51 7.64
CA ASP A 76 7.78 -5.17 9.04
C ASP A 76 7.08 -6.09 10.02
N ASN A 77 6.04 -6.80 9.59
CA ASN A 77 5.27 -7.69 10.44
C ASN A 77 6.09 -8.86 10.99
N LYS A 78 7.10 -9.29 10.26
CA LYS A 78 8.02 -10.31 10.77
C LYS A 78 8.75 -9.83 12.02
N ARG A 79 9.18 -8.57 11.99
CA ARG A 79 9.87 -7.97 13.12
C ARG A 79 8.94 -7.83 14.32
N PHE A 80 7.71 -7.43 14.08
CA PHE A 80 6.70 -7.32 15.10
C PHE A 80 6.45 -8.65 15.82
N TYR A 81 6.31 -9.74 15.06
CA TYR A 81 6.11 -11.05 15.64
C TYR A 81 7.30 -11.52 16.46
N HIS A 82 8.50 -11.21 16.05
CA HIS A 82 9.70 -11.53 16.83
C HIS A 82 9.70 -10.82 18.16
N ASP A 83 9.34 -9.54 18.16
CA ASP A 83 9.31 -8.75 19.37
C ASP A 83 8.26 -9.25 20.36
N ASN A 84 7.15 -9.75 19.86
CA ASN A 84 6.09 -10.27 20.70
C ASN A 84 6.39 -11.61 21.37
N ARG A 85 7.43 -12.28 20.94
CA ARG A 85 7.84 -13.55 21.53
C ARG A 85 8.70 -13.41 22.75
N HIS A 86 9.11 -12.22 23.01
CA HIS A 86 9.89 -11.90 24.17
C HIS A 86 9.02 -11.51 25.35
#